data_b95be02ea6b47c0dbf618a1d154a3e57
#
_entry.id   b95be02ea6b47c0dbf618a1d154a3e57
#
_cell.length_a   1.000
_cell.length_b   1.000
_cell.length_c   1.000
_cell.angle_alpha   90.00
_cell.angle_beta   90.00
_cell.angle_gamma   90.00
#
_symmetry.space_group_name_H-M   'P 1'
#
loop_
_entity.id
_entity.type
_entity.pdbx_description
1 polymer ?
#
loop_
_entity_poly.entity_id
_entity_poly.type
_entity_poly.pdbx_seq_one_letter_code
_entity_poly.pdbx_strand_id
1 'polypeptide(L)'
;MGIAHGHVSIEDSTANIVLYSNYAEYQKEKNYAYLTDSAVAVLIQKDDSLFLHSNEIRAIFDTAQQLQYLFAFYGVRFYRDDLQGVCDSISYDATDSVVYMINFPILWSEGSQMKADTVKIFLKNGQIHQMHFINNSSVNQDVFQEEKFNQIRGTNMIVDFNNNNISTVFVDANAECMYYVQEDNKDLIGIQKSVSAQMRIFFENNEISKIRLYKQIKGEMYPLDKLPLDRLSGFIWLNQYRPTDKQDIFREDYYNANE
;
A
#
# COMPACT_ATOMS: atom_id res chain seq x y z
N MET A 1 10.38 26.81 -22.36
CA MET A 1 10.94 26.00 -21.27
C MET A 1 11.42 26.96 -20.20
N GLY A 2 11.00 26.77 -18.94
CA GLY A 2 11.48 27.50 -17.77
C GLY A 2 12.22 26.52 -16.85
N ILE A 3 13.26 27.00 -16.18
CA ILE A 3 14.03 26.25 -15.18
C ILE A 3 14.01 27.05 -13.88
N ALA A 4 13.80 26.37 -12.77
CA ALA A 4 13.81 26.96 -11.43
C ALA A 4 14.73 26.17 -10.50
N HIS A 5 15.40 26.88 -9.59
CA HIS A 5 16.32 26.32 -8.62
C HIS A 5 15.98 26.83 -7.21
N GLY A 6 16.08 25.95 -6.22
CA GLY A 6 15.90 26.24 -4.80
C GLY A 6 14.45 26.54 -4.42
N HIS A 7 13.89 25.76 -3.52
CA HIS A 7 12.54 25.91 -2.96
C HIS A 7 11.43 26.12 -4.00
N VAL A 8 11.42 25.30 -5.05
CA VAL A 8 10.38 25.33 -6.07
C VAL A 8 9.12 24.74 -5.52
N SER A 9 7.95 25.34 -5.81
CA SER A 9 6.64 24.78 -5.55
C SER A 9 5.73 24.93 -6.77
N ILE A 10 4.96 23.88 -7.08
CA ILE A 10 3.90 23.86 -8.08
C ILE A 10 2.63 23.38 -7.39
N GLU A 11 1.57 24.17 -7.41
CA GLU A 11 0.32 23.88 -6.74
C GLU A 11 -0.83 23.66 -7.73
N ASP A 12 -1.57 22.57 -7.56
CA ASP A 12 -2.88 22.35 -8.14
C ASP A 12 -3.93 22.33 -7.02
N SER A 13 -4.62 23.44 -6.85
CA SER A 13 -5.66 23.62 -5.82
C SER A 13 -6.91 22.78 -6.08
N THR A 14 -7.15 22.35 -7.34
CA THR A 14 -8.30 21.51 -7.70
C THR A 14 -8.04 20.05 -7.27
N ALA A 15 -6.82 19.57 -7.50
CA ALA A 15 -6.41 18.24 -7.06
C ALA A 15 -5.97 18.21 -5.58
N ASN A 16 -5.84 19.37 -4.92
CA ASN A 16 -5.24 19.50 -3.59
C ASN A 16 -3.82 18.91 -3.50
N ILE A 17 -3.01 19.09 -4.54
CA ILE A 17 -1.65 18.59 -4.61
C ILE A 17 -0.67 19.76 -4.70
N VAL A 18 0.41 19.68 -3.91
CA VAL A 18 1.55 20.57 -4.02
C VAL A 18 2.80 19.73 -4.29
N LEU A 19 3.56 20.10 -5.32
CA LEU A 19 4.84 19.49 -5.65
C LEU A 19 5.96 20.42 -5.20
N TYR A 20 6.94 19.90 -4.47
CA TYR A 20 8.13 20.62 -4.01
C TYR A 20 9.39 19.99 -4.56
N SER A 21 10.44 20.82 -4.79
CA SER A 21 11.78 20.34 -5.15
C SER A 21 12.81 21.46 -5.03
N ASN A 22 14.10 21.13 -5.14
CA ASN A 22 15.16 22.13 -5.29
C ASN A 22 15.53 22.38 -6.76
N TYR A 23 15.07 21.51 -7.70
CA TYR A 23 15.21 21.70 -9.12
C TYR A 23 13.92 21.36 -9.85
N ALA A 24 13.46 22.24 -10.74
CA ALA A 24 12.32 21.94 -11.61
C ALA A 24 12.51 22.54 -13.02
N GLU A 25 11.99 21.82 -14.00
CA GLU A 25 11.82 22.27 -15.39
C GLU A 25 10.32 22.30 -15.73
N TYR A 26 9.88 23.37 -16.38
CA TYR A 26 8.51 23.49 -16.87
C TYR A 26 8.49 23.76 -18.37
N GLN A 27 7.80 22.90 -19.11
CA GLN A 27 7.62 22.99 -20.57
C GLN A 27 6.17 23.38 -20.88
N LYS A 28 5.91 24.69 -20.98
CA LYS A 28 4.56 25.25 -21.15
C LYS A 28 3.81 24.68 -22.36
N GLU A 29 4.48 24.46 -23.47
CA GLU A 29 3.87 23.93 -24.71
C GLU A 29 3.39 22.48 -24.56
N LYS A 30 3.96 21.74 -23.62
CA LYS A 30 3.62 20.35 -23.32
C LYS A 30 2.80 20.20 -22.04
N ASN A 31 2.54 21.30 -21.34
CA ASN A 31 1.94 21.28 -20.00
C ASN A 31 2.63 20.25 -19.07
N TYR A 32 3.95 20.25 -19.07
CA TYR A 32 4.77 19.23 -18.42
C TYR A 32 5.72 19.86 -17.41
N ALA A 33 5.78 19.28 -16.23
CA ALA A 33 6.77 19.60 -15.20
C ALA A 33 7.64 18.39 -14.88
N TYR A 34 8.93 18.64 -14.68
CA TYR A 34 9.92 17.67 -14.18
C TYR A 34 10.54 18.26 -12.92
N LEU A 35 10.59 17.47 -11.84
CA LEU A 35 11.11 17.85 -10.54
C LEU A 35 12.10 16.79 -10.07
N THR A 36 13.21 17.24 -9.51
CA THR A 36 14.22 16.38 -8.88
C THR A 36 14.93 17.16 -7.76
N ASP A 37 15.92 16.56 -7.12
CA ASP A 37 16.59 17.12 -5.96
C ASP A 37 15.59 17.40 -4.82
N SER A 38 15.38 16.37 -4.02
CA SER A 38 14.40 16.36 -2.91
C SER A 38 12.95 16.56 -3.38
N ALA A 39 12.58 15.90 -4.50
CA ALA A 39 11.24 16.02 -5.05
C ALA A 39 10.20 15.37 -4.11
N VAL A 40 9.15 16.11 -3.79
CA VAL A 40 8.06 15.69 -2.90
C VAL A 40 6.72 16.08 -3.51
N ALA A 41 5.77 15.15 -3.52
CA ALA A 41 4.36 15.43 -3.74
C ALA A 41 3.61 15.39 -2.41
N VAL A 42 2.85 16.41 -2.11
CA VAL A 42 2.00 16.50 -0.92
C VAL A 42 0.54 16.53 -1.37
N LEU A 43 -0.20 15.47 -1.03
CA LEU A 43 -1.65 15.44 -1.19
C LEU A 43 -2.28 16.02 0.08
N ILE A 44 -2.82 17.22 -0.01
CA ILE A 44 -3.43 17.93 1.12
C ILE A 44 -4.81 17.34 1.39
N GLN A 45 -5.02 16.84 2.59
CA GLN A 45 -6.31 16.36 3.08
C GLN A 45 -6.67 17.07 4.39
N LYS A 46 -7.95 17.07 4.73
CA LYS A 46 -8.48 17.85 5.86
C LYS A 46 -7.84 17.47 7.19
N ASP A 47 -7.65 16.18 7.43
CA ASP A 47 -7.27 15.66 8.74
C ASP A 47 -5.79 15.25 8.79
N ASP A 48 -5.23 14.78 7.69
CA ASP A 48 -3.83 14.37 7.59
C ASP A 48 -3.38 14.33 6.12
N SER A 49 -2.23 14.92 5.81
CA SER A 49 -1.70 14.99 4.45
C SER A 49 -0.79 13.81 4.14
N LEU A 50 -0.87 13.30 2.91
CA LEU A 50 0.08 12.29 2.44
C LEU A 50 1.29 12.97 1.81
N PHE A 51 2.48 12.62 2.29
CA PHE A 51 3.78 13.06 1.78
C PHE A 51 4.42 11.93 1.00
N LEU A 52 4.80 12.19 -0.25
CA LEU A 52 5.45 11.21 -1.14
C LEU A 52 6.76 11.80 -1.66
N HIS A 53 7.86 11.09 -1.45
CA HIS A 53 9.17 11.40 -2.01
C HIS A 53 9.56 10.36 -3.08
N SER A 54 10.31 10.81 -4.08
CA SER A 54 11.02 9.98 -5.05
C SER A 54 12.20 10.76 -5.65
N ASN A 55 13.10 10.06 -6.34
CA ASN A 55 14.23 10.73 -6.98
C ASN A 55 13.78 11.71 -8.07
N GLU A 56 12.70 11.34 -8.80
CA GLU A 56 12.12 12.17 -9.87
C GLU A 56 10.60 12.19 -9.75
N ILE A 57 10.01 13.37 -9.93
CA ILE A 57 8.56 13.54 -10.13
C ILE A 57 8.34 14.18 -11.49
N ARG A 58 7.40 13.63 -12.24
CA ARG A 58 6.94 14.19 -13.52
C ARG A 58 5.44 14.40 -13.44
N ALA A 59 4.98 15.59 -13.80
CA ALA A 59 3.57 15.94 -13.82
C ALA A 59 3.15 16.41 -15.22
N ILE A 60 2.01 15.93 -15.67
CA ILE A 60 1.36 16.37 -16.90
C ILE A 60 0.04 17.01 -16.53
N PHE A 61 -0.17 18.24 -17.02
CA PHE A 61 -1.37 19.03 -16.78
C PHE A 61 -2.24 19.07 -18.04
N ASP A 62 -3.52 19.22 -17.87
CA ASP A 62 -4.45 19.45 -18.97
C ASP A 62 -4.40 20.91 -19.47
N THR A 63 -5.26 21.25 -20.41
CA THR A 63 -5.36 22.62 -20.95
C THR A 63 -5.89 23.66 -19.96
N ALA A 64 -6.56 23.21 -18.89
CA ALA A 64 -7.02 24.04 -17.79
C ALA A 64 -5.99 24.15 -16.66
N GLN A 65 -4.78 23.60 -16.86
CA GLN A 65 -3.68 23.52 -15.89
C GLN A 65 -4.03 22.67 -14.64
N GLN A 66 -4.91 21.67 -14.81
CA GLN A 66 -5.21 20.70 -13.77
C GLN A 66 -4.34 19.45 -13.97
N LEU A 67 -3.88 18.84 -12.88
CA LEU A 67 -3.08 17.63 -12.91
C LEU A 67 -3.85 16.50 -13.60
N GLN A 68 -3.28 15.94 -14.68
CA GLN A 68 -3.82 14.80 -15.40
C GLN A 68 -3.07 13.51 -15.06
N TYR A 69 -1.73 13.57 -15.08
CA TYR A 69 -0.89 12.43 -14.70
C TYR A 69 0.24 12.89 -13.78
N LEU A 70 0.53 12.06 -12.78
CA LEU A 70 1.72 12.21 -11.96
C LEU A 70 2.50 10.90 -11.98
N PHE A 71 3.80 11.01 -12.19
CA PHE A 71 4.73 9.88 -12.12
C PHE A 71 5.81 10.22 -11.09
N ALA A 72 6.07 9.28 -10.20
CA ALA A 72 7.16 9.32 -9.25
C ALA A 72 8.07 8.12 -9.54
N PHE A 73 9.35 8.37 -9.83
CA PHE A 73 10.29 7.36 -10.26
C PHE A 73 11.46 7.22 -9.30
N TYR A 74 11.79 5.96 -9.04
CA TYR A 74 12.91 5.48 -8.29
C TYR A 74 12.86 5.86 -6.80
N GLY A 75 12.81 4.82 -5.98
CA GLY A 75 12.88 4.96 -4.54
C GLY A 75 11.69 5.68 -3.91
N VAL A 76 10.49 5.39 -4.40
CA VAL A 76 9.28 6.00 -3.85
C VAL A 76 9.07 5.58 -2.41
N ARG A 77 8.90 6.58 -1.54
CA ARG A 77 8.50 6.42 -0.14
C ARG A 77 7.39 7.41 0.17
N PHE A 78 6.37 6.96 0.88
CA PHE A 78 5.31 7.87 1.30
C PHE A 78 4.87 7.60 2.73
N TYR A 79 4.38 8.66 3.36
CA TYR A 79 3.93 8.68 4.73
C TYR A 79 2.61 9.45 4.87
N ARG A 80 1.68 8.84 5.55
CA ARG A 80 0.52 9.40 6.24
C ARG A 80 0.35 8.60 7.53
N ASP A 81 -0.21 9.16 8.59
CA ASP A 81 -0.25 8.51 9.92
C ASP A 81 -0.86 7.11 9.88
N ASP A 82 -1.91 6.91 9.08
CA ASP A 82 -2.63 5.64 8.95
C ASP A 82 -2.15 4.76 7.78
N LEU A 83 -1.30 5.28 6.87
CA LEU A 83 -0.84 4.58 5.67
C LEU A 83 0.58 4.98 5.29
N GLN A 84 1.49 4.02 5.25
CA GLN A 84 2.86 4.21 4.77
C GLN A 84 3.16 3.23 3.66
N GLY A 85 4.16 3.52 2.84
CA GLY A 85 4.55 2.59 1.81
C GLY A 85 5.86 2.92 1.12
N VAL A 86 6.39 1.90 0.45
CA VAL A 86 7.57 1.98 -0.41
C VAL A 86 7.34 1.19 -1.68
N CYS A 87 7.93 1.64 -2.78
CA CYS A 87 8.03 0.90 -4.04
C CYS A 87 9.10 1.54 -4.93
N ASP A 88 9.38 0.95 -6.08
CA ASP A 88 10.28 1.60 -7.04
C ASP A 88 9.62 2.83 -7.67
N SER A 89 8.40 2.68 -8.19
CA SER A 89 7.75 3.75 -8.95
C SER A 89 6.24 3.78 -8.72
N ILE A 90 5.66 4.98 -8.83
CA ILE A 90 4.22 5.22 -8.80
C ILE A 90 3.79 5.98 -10.06
N SER A 91 2.62 5.62 -10.59
CA SER A 91 1.89 6.47 -11.53
C SER A 91 0.47 6.72 -11.04
N TYR A 92 0.02 7.94 -11.16
CA TYR A 92 -1.36 8.35 -10.88
C TYR A 92 -2.00 8.90 -12.15
N ASP A 93 -3.18 8.37 -12.48
CA ASP A 93 -4.07 8.86 -13.52
C ASP A 93 -5.27 9.53 -12.86
N ALA A 94 -5.36 10.86 -12.98
CA ALA A 94 -6.44 11.64 -12.39
C ALA A 94 -7.78 11.42 -13.12
N THR A 95 -7.75 11.07 -14.42
CA THR A 95 -8.96 10.81 -15.21
C THR A 95 -9.68 9.55 -14.72
N ASP A 96 -8.93 8.47 -14.55
CA ASP A 96 -9.44 7.19 -14.08
C ASP A 96 -9.46 7.09 -12.55
N SER A 97 -8.84 8.05 -11.86
CA SER A 97 -8.65 8.06 -10.40
C SER A 97 -7.96 6.78 -9.89
N VAL A 98 -6.90 6.36 -10.57
CA VAL A 98 -6.16 5.12 -10.26
C VAL A 98 -4.69 5.44 -10.00
N VAL A 99 -4.18 4.86 -8.90
CA VAL A 99 -2.75 4.83 -8.59
C VAL A 99 -2.19 3.44 -8.88
N TYR A 100 -1.07 3.37 -9.57
CA TYR A 100 -0.30 2.14 -9.79
C TYR A 100 1.01 2.23 -9.01
N MET A 101 1.26 1.26 -8.16
CA MET A 101 2.54 1.05 -7.48
C MET A 101 3.23 -0.15 -8.12
N ILE A 102 4.45 0.01 -8.57
CA ILE A 102 5.17 -0.92 -9.45
C ILE A 102 6.48 -1.35 -8.80
N ASN A 103 6.90 -2.58 -9.08
CA ASN A 103 8.11 -3.21 -8.56
C ASN A 103 8.12 -3.34 -7.04
N PHE A 104 7.46 -4.40 -6.59
CA PHE A 104 7.43 -4.88 -5.22
C PHE A 104 6.96 -3.84 -4.18
N PRO A 105 5.78 -3.24 -4.39
CA PRO A 105 5.21 -2.34 -3.40
C PRO A 105 4.98 -3.03 -2.07
N ILE A 106 5.32 -2.32 -1.00
CA ILE A 106 5.00 -2.68 0.37
C ILE A 106 4.21 -1.53 0.99
N LEU A 107 3.11 -1.87 1.61
CA LEU A 107 2.21 -0.96 2.29
C LEU A 107 2.08 -1.37 3.76
N TRP A 108 2.00 -0.39 4.65
CA TRP A 108 1.73 -0.61 6.08
C TRP A 108 0.52 0.20 6.50
N SER A 109 -0.38 -0.44 7.22
CA SER A 109 -1.56 0.18 7.84
C SER A 109 -2.01 -0.66 9.04
N GLU A 110 -2.32 -0.02 10.16
CA GLU A 110 -2.92 -0.65 11.35
C GLU A 110 -2.23 -1.95 11.80
N GLY A 111 -0.90 -1.98 11.88
CA GLY A 111 -0.13 -3.16 12.29
C GLY A 111 -0.05 -4.26 11.24
N SER A 112 -0.57 -4.01 10.04
CA SER A 112 -0.50 -4.93 8.91
C SER A 112 0.52 -4.46 7.88
N GLN A 113 1.25 -5.41 7.31
CA GLN A 113 2.09 -5.25 6.13
C GLN A 113 1.44 -5.97 4.95
N MET A 114 1.29 -5.27 3.83
CA MET A 114 0.71 -5.78 2.59
C MET A 114 1.72 -5.67 1.47
N LYS A 115 1.84 -6.69 0.61
CA LYS A 115 2.75 -6.66 -0.54
C LYS A 115 2.21 -7.44 -1.74
N ALA A 116 2.72 -7.10 -2.93
CA ALA A 116 2.52 -7.80 -4.19
C ALA A 116 3.64 -7.42 -5.18
N ASP A 117 3.61 -7.94 -6.41
CA ASP A 117 4.51 -7.46 -7.48
C ASP A 117 4.04 -6.08 -8.00
N THR A 118 2.73 -5.85 -8.01
CA THR A 118 2.09 -4.58 -8.38
C THR A 118 0.85 -4.36 -7.53
N VAL A 119 0.60 -3.11 -7.12
CA VAL A 119 -0.65 -2.71 -6.46
C VAL A 119 -1.34 -1.63 -7.29
N LYS A 120 -2.65 -1.80 -7.51
CA LYS A 120 -3.53 -0.77 -8.08
C LYS A 120 -4.47 -0.28 -7.00
N ILE A 121 -4.56 1.04 -6.84
CA ILE A 121 -5.43 1.68 -5.86
C ILE A 121 -6.47 2.50 -6.64
N PHE A 122 -7.73 2.16 -6.48
CA PHE A 122 -8.85 2.86 -7.08
C PHE A 122 -9.42 3.85 -6.07
N LEU A 123 -9.47 5.10 -6.48
CA LEU A 123 -9.99 6.19 -5.66
C LEU A 123 -11.41 6.55 -6.10
N LYS A 124 -12.23 6.93 -5.12
CA LYS A 124 -13.56 7.49 -5.35
C LYS A 124 -13.74 8.69 -4.42
N ASN A 125 -13.98 9.87 -4.99
CA ASN A 125 -14.07 11.12 -4.24
C ASN A 125 -12.82 11.39 -3.36
N GLY A 126 -11.61 11.04 -3.87
CA GLY A 126 -10.34 11.20 -3.15
C GLY A 126 -10.07 10.18 -2.04
N GLN A 127 -10.97 9.21 -1.83
CA GLN A 127 -10.81 8.15 -0.83
C GLN A 127 -10.53 6.80 -1.50
N ILE A 128 -9.80 5.94 -0.82
CA ILE A 128 -9.56 4.58 -1.30
C ILE A 128 -10.88 3.80 -1.31
N HIS A 129 -11.25 3.29 -2.47
CA HIS A 129 -12.44 2.47 -2.67
C HIS A 129 -12.10 0.99 -2.80
N GLN A 130 -11.04 0.68 -3.53
CA GLN A 130 -10.60 -0.70 -3.76
C GLN A 130 -9.09 -0.73 -3.98
N MET A 131 -8.43 -1.81 -3.54
CA MET A 131 -7.03 -2.11 -3.88
C MET A 131 -6.93 -3.49 -4.53
N HIS A 132 -6.17 -3.59 -5.61
CA HIS A 132 -5.82 -4.85 -6.26
C HIS A 132 -4.33 -5.14 -6.06
N PHE A 133 -4.03 -6.21 -5.38
CA PHE A 133 -2.70 -6.77 -5.21
C PHE A 133 -2.52 -7.85 -6.27
N ILE A 134 -1.57 -7.66 -7.16
CA ILE A 134 -1.39 -8.49 -8.37
C ILE A 134 -0.08 -9.24 -8.24
N ASN A 135 -0.16 -10.55 -8.33
CA ASN A 135 0.90 -11.54 -8.17
C ASN A 135 1.61 -11.50 -6.81
N ASN A 136 1.91 -12.67 -6.29
CA ASN A 136 2.65 -12.85 -5.02
C ASN A 136 2.08 -12.05 -3.85
N SER A 137 0.74 -11.93 -3.83
CA SER A 137 0.06 -11.09 -2.84
C SER A 137 0.10 -11.70 -1.45
N SER A 138 0.39 -10.89 -0.44
CA SER A 138 0.35 -11.28 0.97
C SER A 138 -0.04 -10.12 1.88
N VAL A 139 -0.71 -10.48 2.97
CA VAL A 139 -1.02 -9.59 4.11
C VAL A 139 -0.54 -10.30 5.37
N ASN A 140 0.30 -9.64 6.15
CA ASN A 140 0.78 -10.09 7.44
C ASN A 140 0.38 -9.06 8.49
N GLN A 141 -0.38 -9.47 9.49
CA GLN A 141 -0.81 -8.63 10.61
C GLN A 141 -0.09 -9.07 11.87
N ASP A 142 0.63 -8.16 12.52
CA ASP A 142 1.23 -8.41 13.82
C ASP A 142 0.15 -8.52 14.89
N VAL A 143 0.10 -9.65 15.58
CA VAL A 143 -0.83 -9.90 16.70
C VAL A 143 -0.12 -10.01 18.04
N PHE A 144 1.20 -10.10 18.05
CA PHE A 144 1.97 -10.15 19.29
C PHE A 144 3.45 -9.73 19.08
N GLN A 145 3.70 -8.44 19.13
CA GLN A 145 5.04 -7.83 19.20
C GLN A 145 6.07 -8.44 18.22
N GLU A 146 5.67 -8.63 16.95
CA GLU A 146 6.47 -9.24 15.89
C GLU A 146 6.85 -10.73 16.11
N GLU A 147 6.23 -11.39 17.09
CA GLU A 147 6.41 -12.83 17.30
C GLU A 147 5.35 -13.67 16.59
N LYS A 148 4.09 -13.22 16.59
CA LYS A 148 2.95 -13.94 16.00
C LYS A 148 2.24 -13.07 14.97
N PHE A 149 1.90 -13.68 13.84
CA PHE A 149 1.27 -12.98 12.74
C PHE A 149 0.06 -13.73 12.20
N ASN A 150 -1.05 -13.04 12.05
CA ASN A 150 -2.08 -13.48 11.12
C ASN A 150 -1.56 -13.29 9.71
N GLN A 151 -1.73 -14.29 8.86
CA GLN A 151 -1.12 -14.30 7.53
C GLN A 151 -2.14 -14.74 6.50
N ILE A 152 -2.21 -14.01 5.40
CA ILE A 152 -3.01 -14.34 4.23
C ILE A 152 -2.11 -14.23 3.01
N ARG A 153 -2.17 -15.20 2.11
CA ARG A 153 -1.46 -15.13 0.83
C ARG A 153 -2.29 -15.73 -0.31
N GLY A 154 -1.97 -15.31 -1.50
CA GLY A 154 -2.55 -15.84 -2.73
C GLY A 154 -1.84 -15.31 -3.96
N THR A 155 -2.31 -15.70 -5.14
CA THR A 155 -1.79 -15.11 -6.38
C THR A 155 -2.20 -13.65 -6.47
N ASN A 156 -3.50 -13.37 -6.36
CA ASN A 156 -4.03 -12.01 -6.37
C ASN A 156 -4.94 -11.77 -5.16
N MET A 157 -5.05 -10.52 -4.74
CA MET A 157 -6.04 -10.09 -3.74
C MET A 157 -6.76 -8.84 -4.19
N ILE A 158 -8.04 -8.76 -3.85
CA ILE A 158 -8.85 -7.56 -3.99
C ILE A 158 -9.35 -7.19 -2.60
N VAL A 159 -9.06 -5.96 -2.18
CA VAL A 159 -9.49 -5.40 -0.91
C VAL A 159 -10.51 -4.31 -1.20
N ASP A 160 -11.73 -4.48 -0.71
CA ASP A 160 -12.78 -3.48 -0.81
C ASP A 160 -12.85 -2.66 0.48
N PHE A 161 -13.04 -1.36 0.33
CA PHE A 161 -13.16 -0.40 1.44
C PHE A 161 -14.56 0.19 1.51
N ASN A 162 -15.04 0.43 2.72
CA ASN A 162 -16.25 1.16 3.00
C ASN A 162 -15.98 2.18 4.11
N ASN A 163 -16.13 3.48 3.81
CA ASN A 163 -15.82 4.56 4.73
C ASN A 163 -14.41 4.46 5.34
N ASN A 164 -13.40 4.26 4.48
CA ASN A 164 -11.98 4.07 4.82
C ASN A 164 -11.65 2.81 5.66
N ASN A 165 -12.63 1.97 5.98
CA ASN A 165 -12.39 0.71 6.66
C ASN A 165 -12.41 -0.46 5.67
N ILE A 166 -11.59 -1.46 5.90
CA ILE A 166 -11.64 -2.70 5.09
C ILE A 166 -12.99 -3.37 5.33
N SER A 167 -13.68 -3.71 4.24
CA SER A 167 -14.96 -4.44 4.29
C SER A 167 -14.81 -5.89 3.88
N THR A 168 -14.11 -6.15 2.77
CA THR A 168 -13.82 -7.52 2.33
C THR A 168 -12.41 -7.64 1.74
N VAL A 169 -11.83 -8.83 1.91
CA VAL A 169 -10.64 -9.27 1.18
C VAL A 169 -10.99 -10.51 0.38
N PHE A 170 -10.87 -10.45 -0.94
CA PHE A 170 -11.01 -11.60 -1.82
C PHE A 170 -9.63 -12.04 -2.30
N VAL A 171 -9.26 -13.27 -1.96
CA VAL A 171 -8.01 -13.90 -2.41
C VAL A 171 -8.33 -14.80 -3.59
N ASP A 172 -7.74 -14.51 -4.73
CA ASP A 172 -7.94 -15.25 -5.98
C ASP A 172 -6.72 -16.08 -6.30
N ALA A 173 -6.94 -17.39 -6.45
CA ALA A 173 -5.97 -18.44 -6.69
C ALA A 173 -4.92 -18.66 -5.56
N ASN A 174 -4.72 -19.94 -5.23
CA ASN A 174 -3.75 -20.41 -4.24
C ASN A 174 -3.90 -19.72 -2.86
N ALA A 175 -5.15 -19.58 -2.42
CA ALA A 175 -5.46 -18.89 -1.17
C ALA A 175 -5.00 -19.72 0.04
N GLU A 176 -4.15 -19.15 0.86
CA GLU A 176 -3.73 -19.69 2.15
C GLU A 176 -3.95 -18.64 3.25
N CYS A 177 -4.40 -19.11 4.41
CA CYS A 177 -4.59 -18.27 5.58
C CYS A 177 -4.08 -19.00 6.81
N MET A 178 -3.40 -18.28 7.69
CA MET A 178 -3.04 -18.70 9.03
C MET A 178 -3.51 -17.63 10.01
N TYR A 179 -4.35 -18.02 10.95
CA TYR A 179 -5.04 -17.08 11.83
C TYR A 179 -5.00 -17.60 13.27
N TYR A 180 -4.56 -16.74 14.18
CA TYR A 180 -4.59 -17.00 15.61
C TYR A 180 -6.01 -16.79 16.16
N VAL A 181 -6.64 -17.88 16.59
CA VAL A 181 -7.99 -17.86 17.14
C VAL A 181 -7.93 -17.30 18.57
N GLN A 182 -8.77 -16.32 18.84
CA GLN A 182 -8.89 -15.66 20.14
C GLN A 182 -10.26 -15.95 20.77
N GLU A 183 -10.31 -16.02 22.09
CA GLU A 183 -11.54 -15.93 22.88
C GLU A 183 -11.94 -14.45 23.08
N ASP A 184 -13.14 -14.23 23.63
CA ASP A 184 -13.68 -12.90 23.91
C ASP A 184 -12.77 -12.07 24.85
N ASN A 185 -12.00 -12.73 25.72
CA ASN A 185 -11.01 -12.14 26.62
C ASN A 185 -9.66 -11.84 25.94
N LYS A 186 -9.55 -12.08 24.62
CA LYS A 186 -8.34 -11.96 23.77
C LYS A 186 -7.23 -12.99 24.03
N ASP A 187 -7.48 -14.02 24.82
CA ASP A 187 -6.55 -15.13 24.98
C ASP A 187 -6.49 -15.96 23.69
N LEU A 188 -5.27 -16.29 23.27
CA LEU A 188 -5.04 -17.14 22.10
C LEU A 188 -5.32 -18.61 22.49
N ILE A 189 -6.22 -19.27 21.75
CA ILE A 189 -6.61 -20.67 22.03
C ILE A 189 -6.09 -21.66 20.99
N GLY A 190 -5.65 -21.19 19.84
CA GLY A 190 -5.14 -22.06 18.79
C GLY A 190 -4.84 -21.31 17.52
N ILE A 191 -4.42 -22.05 16.51
CA ILE A 191 -4.07 -21.51 15.20
C ILE A 191 -4.87 -22.28 14.15
N GLN A 192 -5.64 -21.54 13.37
CA GLN A 192 -6.34 -22.07 12.21
C GLN A 192 -5.49 -21.88 10.97
N LYS A 193 -5.16 -22.97 10.27
CA LYS A 193 -4.54 -22.94 8.94
C LYS A 193 -5.55 -23.42 7.91
N SER A 194 -5.73 -22.66 6.83
CA SER A 194 -6.67 -22.98 5.77
C SER A 194 -6.04 -22.77 4.41
N VAL A 195 -6.34 -23.68 3.48
CA VAL A 195 -5.94 -23.63 2.07
C VAL A 195 -7.16 -23.84 1.20
N SER A 196 -7.30 -23.09 0.12
CA SER A 196 -8.37 -23.23 -0.85
C SER A 196 -7.98 -22.65 -2.21
N ALA A 197 -8.75 -22.92 -3.24
CA ALA A 197 -8.53 -22.26 -4.53
C ALA A 197 -8.80 -20.76 -4.45
N GLN A 198 -9.83 -20.35 -3.68
CA GLN A 198 -10.19 -18.95 -3.46
C GLN A 198 -10.71 -18.78 -2.05
N MET A 199 -10.57 -17.56 -1.51
CA MET A 199 -11.02 -17.22 -0.15
C MET A 199 -11.65 -15.82 -0.15
N ARG A 200 -12.71 -15.64 0.65
CA ARG A 200 -13.25 -14.32 0.95
C ARG A 200 -13.33 -14.13 2.45
N ILE A 201 -12.74 -13.03 2.92
CA ILE A 201 -12.70 -12.63 4.31
C ILE A 201 -13.55 -11.39 4.45
N PHE A 202 -14.44 -11.37 5.43
CA PHE A 202 -15.32 -10.24 5.75
C PHE A 202 -14.85 -9.61 7.05
N PHE A 203 -14.89 -8.30 7.09
CA PHE A 203 -14.50 -7.52 8.25
C PHE A 203 -15.69 -6.73 8.80
N GLU A 204 -15.78 -6.63 10.11
CA GLU A 204 -16.69 -5.78 10.87
C GLU A 204 -15.87 -5.10 11.98
N ASN A 205 -15.92 -3.78 12.08
CA ASN A 205 -15.13 -3.01 13.06
C ASN A 205 -13.62 -3.30 13.02
N ASN A 206 -13.06 -3.46 11.82
CA ASN A 206 -11.65 -3.83 11.55
C ASN A 206 -11.22 -5.22 12.09
N GLU A 207 -12.18 -6.05 12.52
CA GLU A 207 -11.93 -7.43 12.95
C GLU A 207 -12.51 -8.42 11.93
N ILE A 208 -11.89 -9.60 11.81
CA ILE A 208 -12.39 -10.66 10.93
C ILE A 208 -13.70 -11.19 11.50
N SER A 209 -14.81 -10.97 10.79
CA SER A 209 -16.13 -11.50 11.20
C SER A 209 -16.43 -12.86 10.58
N LYS A 210 -15.92 -13.12 9.36
CA LYS A 210 -16.20 -14.36 8.65
C LYS A 210 -15.16 -14.67 7.58
N ILE A 211 -14.83 -15.95 7.44
CA ILE A 211 -14.01 -16.48 6.35
C ILE A 211 -14.83 -17.49 5.55
N ARG A 212 -14.86 -17.31 4.22
CA ARG A 212 -15.45 -18.27 3.29
C ARG A 212 -14.37 -18.83 2.37
N LEU A 213 -14.29 -20.15 2.30
CA LEU A 213 -13.36 -20.89 1.46
C LEU A 213 -14.11 -21.48 0.26
N TYR A 214 -13.50 -21.46 -0.92
CA TYR A 214 -14.11 -21.97 -2.13
C TYR A 214 -13.17 -22.93 -2.85
N LYS A 215 -13.67 -24.13 -3.15
CA LYS A 215 -12.99 -25.21 -3.89
C LYS A 215 -11.70 -25.69 -3.21
N GLN A 216 -11.43 -26.98 -3.31
CA GLN A 216 -10.20 -27.62 -2.82
C GLN A 216 -9.85 -27.26 -1.36
N ILE A 217 -10.86 -27.24 -0.50
CA ILE A 217 -10.75 -26.75 0.86
C ILE A 217 -10.00 -27.78 1.72
N LYS A 218 -8.96 -27.30 2.41
CA LYS A 218 -8.31 -27.98 3.54
C LYS A 218 -8.21 -26.98 4.69
N GLY A 219 -8.58 -27.43 5.89
CA GLY A 219 -8.50 -26.64 7.09
C GLY A 219 -8.06 -27.52 8.25
N GLU A 220 -7.13 -27.00 9.05
CA GLU A 220 -6.58 -27.67 10.22
C GLU A 220 -6.49 -26.66 11.36
N MET A 221 -6.78 -27.12 12.57
CA MET A 221 -6.62 -26.32 13.77
C MET A 221 -5.56 -26.96 14.66
N TYR A 222 -4.62 -26.14 15.11
CA TYR A 222 -3.51 -26.57 15.94
C TYR A 222 -3.57 -25.90 17.31
N PRO A 223 -3.27 -26.61 18.39
CA PRO A 223 -2.91 -26.00 19.66
C PRO A 223 -1.69 -25.09 19.48
N LEU A 224 -1.58 -24.05 20.32
CA LEU A 224 -0.50 -23.05 20.22
C LEU A 224 0.92 -23.64 20.29
N ASP A 225 1.08 -24.75 21.03
CA ASP A 225 2.36 -25.43 21.29
C ASP A 225 2.72 -26.51 20.23
N LYS A 226 1.83 -26.75 19.25
CA LYS A 226 1.98 -27.86 18.29
C LYS A 226 2.01 -27.45 16.83
N LEU A 227 2.13 -26.17 16.54
CA LEU A 227 2.21 -25.73 15.14
C LEU A 227 3.59 -26.09 14.54
N PRO A 228 3.63 -26.89 13.44
CA PRO A 228 4.89 -27.32 12.83
C PRO A 228 5.66 -26.14 12.20
N LEU A 229 4.94 -25.14 11.70
CA LEU A 229 5.46 -23.91 11.08
C LEU A 229 4.52 -22.76 11.40
N ASP A 230 5.03 -21.70 11.98
CA ASP A 230 4.28 -20.48 12.34
C ASP A 230 4.32 -19.40 11.25
N ARG A 231 4.81 -19.74 10.07
CA ARG A 231 4.90 -18.85 8.90
C ARG A 231 4.43 -19.58 7.63
N LEU A 232 3.66 -18.88 6.81
CA LEU A 232 3.35 -19.33 5.47
C LEU A 232 4.59 -19.21 4.56
N SER A 233 4.65 -20.02 3.50
CA SER A 233 5.75 -19.94 2.54
C SER A 233 5.86 -18.53 1.95
N GLY A 234 7.06 -17.96 1.87
CA GLY A 234 7.29 -16.61 1.39
C GLY A 234 6.88 -15.50 2.37
N PHE A 235 6.65 -15.84 3.65
CA PHE A 235 6.50 -14.82 4.69
C PHE A 235 7.75 -13.95 4.77
N ILE A 236 7.53 -12.65 4.78
CA ILE A 236 8.57 -11.63 4.98
C ILE A 236 7.97 -10.52 5.84
N TRP A 237 8.72 -10.04 6.83
CA TRP A 237 8.38 -8.86 7.63
C TRP A 237 9.46 -7.80 7.45
N LEU A 238 9.08 -6.66 6.88
CA LEU A 238 9.98 -5.63 6.38
C LEU A 238 9.77 -4.29 7.09
N ASN A 239 9.39 -4.34 8.37
CA ASN A 239 9.07 -3.16 9.16
C ASN A 239 10.22 -2.14 9.25
N GLN A 240 11.49 -2.59 9.09
CA GLN A 240 12.66 -1.72 9.03
C GLN A 240 12.64 -0.72 7.87
N TYR A 241 11.90 -1.00 6.79
CA TYR A 241 11.76 -0.11 5.63
C TYR A 241 10.56 0.83 5.73
N ARG A 242 9.70 0.64 6.75
CA ARG A 242 8.48 1.44 6.95
C ARG A 242 8.87 2.88 7.28
N PRO A 243 8.37 3.89 6.55
CA PRO A 243 8.50 5.28 6.93
C PRO A 243 7.82 5.53 8.28
N THR A 244 8.53 6.15 9.23
CA THR A 244 8.05 6.39 10.59
C THR A 244 7.44 7.77 10.78
N ASP A 245 7.83 8.71 9.93
CA ASP A 245 7.30 10.08 9.91
C ASP A 245 7.51 10.73 8.53
N LYS A 246 7.04 11.97 8.38
CA LYS A 246 7.16 12.73 7.12
C LYS A 246 8.60 13.12 6.74
N GLN A 247 9.57 13.02 7.63
CA GLN A 247 10.99 13.28 7.33
C GLN A 247 11.68 11.99 6.87
N ASP A 248 11.21 10.85 7.34
CA ASP A 248 11.76 9.53 7.02
C ASP A 248 11.52 9.11 5.55
N ILE A 249 10.67 9.83 4.81
CA ILE A 249 10.50 9.60 3.37
C ILE A 249 11.77 9.88 2.56
N PHE A 250 12.73 10.64 3.08
CA PHE A 250 14.01 10.96 2.42
C PHE A 250 15.13 9.95 2.70
N ARG A 251 14.84 8.91 3.48
CA ARG A 251 15.82 7.87 3.79
C ARG A 251 16.17 7.07 2.53
N GLU A 252 17.47 6.83 2.29
CA GLU A 252 18.00 6.23 1.05
C GLU A 252 18.06 4.70 1.05
N ASP A 253 17.69 4.03 2.16
CA ASP A 253 17.67 2.56 2.21
C ASP A 253 16.47 2.01 1.41
N TYR A 254 16.74 1.31 0.33
CA TYR A 254 15.72 0.70 -0.52
C TYR A 254 15.59 -0.78 -0.24
N TYR A 255 14.34 -1.25 -0.16
CA TYR A 255 14.08 -2.67 -0.28
C TYR A 255 14.32 -3.12 -1.73
N ASN A 256 15.31 -3.98 -1.91
CA ASN A 256 15.57 -4.62 -3.19
C ASN A 256 15.12 -6.08 -3.10
N ALA A 257 14.04 -6.44 -3.79
CA ALA A 257 13.49 -7.79 -3.77
C ALA A 257 14.43 -8.86 -4.37
N ASN A 258 15.54 -8.45 -4.99
CA ASN A 258 16.55 -9.35 -5.58
C ASN A 258 17.77 -9.59 -4.66
N GLU A 259 17.80 -8.99 -3.49
CA GLU A 259 18.75 -9.27 -2.41
C GLU A 259 18.10 -10.14 -1.32
#